data_211f25a0092a0bd140b3724107ad3b32
#
_entry.id   211f25a0092a0bd140b3724107ad3b32
#
_cell.length_a   1.000
_cell.length_b   1.000
_cell.length_c   1.000
_cell.angle_alpha   90.00
_cell.angle_beta   90.00
_cell.angle_gamma   90.00
#
_symmetry.space_group_name_H-M   'P 1'
#
loop_
_entity.id
_entity.type
_entity.pdbx_description
1 polymer ?
#
loop_
_entity_poly.entity_id
_entity_poly.type
_entity_poly.pdbx_seq_one_letter_code
_entity_poly.pdbx_strand_id
1 'polypeptide(L)'
;MEINNLPHEVILLIKDYVIYRPKSNKELKKAIDLWDQSKDKAFIKYGNVSDWDTSLISSMKYLFNGINFNEDISNWNVSNVTNMSHMFRQNFIFNQSLEKWNVSNVKYMRGTFCYAKRFNFSLNNWDVSNVKDMSCMFNGSHNFNQPLNNWNTKNLNDISEMFCNAEIFNQNLNNWDTSNITNMEKTFSHAYKFNKNLNKWDVSKVTNMRFMFNEAIKFNQPLNKWNVSNVVDMCAMFYKAISFNKNINSWKISNLKYTISMFMFAENFNQPLSNWDVTNVKSMSDMIRAAKDSHQNTKNRTLPHVQNLK
;
A
#
# COMPACT_ATOMS: atom_id res chain seq x y z
N MET A 1 -6.72 50.63 8.73
CA MET A 1 -8.07 50.09 9.02
C MET A 1 -7.89 48.61 9.24
N GLU A 2 -8.14 48.07 10.41
CA GLU A 2 -7.97 46.65 10.66
C GLU A 2 -9.12 45.89 9.99
N ILE A 3 -8.78 44.90 9.16
CA ILE A 3 -9.74 44.07 8.39
C ILE A 3 -10.80 43.45 9.31
N ASN A 4 -10.45 43.22 10.60
CA ASN A 4 -11.32 42.62 11.61
C ASN A 4 -12.54 43.43 12.00
N ASN A 5 -12.60 44.74 11.62
CA ASN A 5 -13.69 45.66 11.96
C ASN A 5 -14.67 45.86 10.76
N LEU A 6 -14.50 45.16 9.65
CA LEU A 6 -15.38 45.26 8.51
C LEU A 6 -16.58 44.31 8.65
N PRO A 7 -17.75 44.60 8.06
CA PRO A 7 -18.86 43.66 7.98
C PRO A 7 -18.41 42.32 7.36
N HIS A 8 -18.96 41.24 7.85
CA HIS A 8 -18.60 39.88 7.43
C HIS A 8 -18.61 39.70 5.90
N GLU A 9 -19.60 40.27 5.23
CA GLU A 9 -19.74 40.26 3.78
C GLU A 9 -18.59 40.98 3.05
N VAL A 10 -18.08 42.08 3.62
CA VAL A 10 -16.94 42.82 3.04
C VAL A 10 -15.62 42.08 3.31
N ILE A 11 -15.50 41.40 4.44
CA ILE A 11 -14.36 40.54 4.73
C ILE A 11 -14.32 39.37 3.72
N LEU A 12 -15.45 38.80 3.37
CA LEU A 12 -15.56 37.74 2.35
C LEU A 12 -15.09 38.24 0.97
N LEU A 13 -15.57 39.39 0.54
CA LEU A 13 -15.20 40.01 -0.76
C LEU A 13 -13.70 40.35 -0.86
N ILE A 14 -13.07 40.84 0.22
CA ILE A 14 -11.65 41.19 0.22
C ILE A 14 -10.78 39.91 0.20
N LYS A 15 -11.21 38.83 0.81
CA LYS A 15 -10.42 37.60 0.90
C LYS A 15 -10.44 36.75 -0.37
N ASP A 16 -11.43 36.97 -1.24
CA ASP A 16 -11.39 36.41 -2.61
C ASP A 16 -10.23 36.99 -3.45
N TYR A 17 -9.61 38.10 -3.01
CA TYR A 17 -8.47 38.74 -3.67
C TYR A 17 -7.10 38.42 -3.05
N VAL A 18 -7.05 37.89 -1.80
CA VAL A 18 -5.77 37.61 -1.11
C VAL A 18 -5.58 36.10 -0.99
N ILE A 19 -4.87 35.54 -1.94
CA ILE A 19 -4.50 34.11 -1.90
C ILE A 19 -3.54 33.87 -0.72
N TYR A 20 -3.94 33.02 0.23
CA TYR A 20 -3.05 32.60 1.30
C TYR A 20 -1.93 31.73 0.74
N ARG A 21 -0.69 32.11 1.07
CA ARG A 21 0.53 31.41 0.63
C ARG A 21 1.38 31.06 1.84
N PRO A 22 1.27 29.83 2.38
CA PRO A 22 2.08 29.40 3.51
C PRO A 22 3.56 29.36 3.12
N LYS A 23 4.43 29.93 3.96
CA LYS A 23 5.87 30.05 3.72
C LYS A 23 6.64 28.80 4.18
N SER A 24 5.99 27.88 4.86
CA SER A 24 6.60 26.66 5.39
C SER A 24 5.59 25.55 5.64
N ASN A 25 6.07 24.30 5.72
CA ASN A 25 5.26 23.15 6.09
C ASN A 25 4.57 23.34 7.47
N LYS A 26 5.27 24.00 8.42
CA LYS A 26 4.73 24.30 9.76
C LYS A 26 3.58 25.29 9.70
N GLU A 27 3.68 26.29 8.85
CA GLU A 27 2.63 27.28 8.65
C GLU A 27 1.40 26.66 7.98
N LEU A 28 1.59 25.87 6.92
CA LEU A 28 0.51 25.11 6.29
C LEU A 28 -0.18 24.19 7.30
N LYS A 29 0.59 23.45 8.12
CA LYS A 29 0.00 22.57 9.15
C LYS A 29 -0.83 23.34 10.16
N LYS A 30 -0.38 24.52 10.64
CA LYS A 30 -1.17 25.37 11.54
C LYS A 30 -2.49 25.83 10.90
N ALA A 31 -2.48 26.13 9.61
CA ALA A 31 -3.69 26.54 8.89
C ALA A 31 -4.68 25.38 8.77
N ILE A 32 -4.19 24.16 8.47
CA ILE A 32 -5.01 22.95 8.46
C ILE A 32 -5.53 22.60 9.85
N ASP A 33 -4.72 22.72 10.91
CA ASP A 33 -5.16 22.45 12.27
C ASP A 33 -6.28 23.43 12.70
N LEU A 34 -6.19 24.68 12.27
CA LEU A 34 -7.28 25.64 12.50
C LEU A 34 -8.53 25.29 11.68
N TRP A 35 -8.35 24.78 10.42
CA TRP A 35 -9.47 24.33 9.59
C TRP A 35 -10.23 23.16 10.24
N ASP A 36 -9.49 22.21 10.80
CA ASP A 36 -10.07 21.06 11.51
C ASP A 36 -10.82 21.49 12.80
N GLN A 37 -10.27 22.45 13.53
CA GLN A 37 -10.90 22.97 14.78
C GLN A 37 -12.12 23.86 14.49
N SER A 38 -12.03 24.74 13.50
CA SER A 38 -13.07 25.68 13.12
C SER A 38 -12.87 26.18 11.70
N LYS A 39 -13.71 25.66 10.78
CA LYS A 39 -13.67 26.09 9.38
C LYS A 39 -13.89 27.58 9.22
N ASP A 40 -14.84 28.16 9.97
CA ASP A 40 -15.15 29.60 9.88
C ASP A 40 -13.97 30.47 10.28
N LYS A 41 -13.28 30.14 11.38
CA LYS A 41 -12.08 30.87 11.82
C LYS A 41 -10.93 30.73 10.82
N ALA A 42 -10.75 29.54 10.27
CA ALA A 42 -9.73 29.30 9.26
C ALA A 42 -10.04 30.05 7.97
N PHE A 43 -11.28 30.04 7.51
CA PHE A 43 -11.76 30.79 6.34
C PHE A 43 -11.56 32.30 6.55
N ILE A 44 -11.98 32.83 7.70
CA ILE A 44 -11.77 34.24 8.05
C ILE A 44 -10.27 34.60 8.02
N LYS A 45 -9.39 33.73 8.46
CA LYS A 45 -7.95 34.03 8.57
C LYS A 45 -7.18 33.77 7.27
N TYR A 46 -7.51 32.71 6.53
CA TYR A 46 -6.70 32.20 5.43
C TYR A 46 -7.45 32.12 4.09
N GLY A 47 -8.74 32.46 4.04
CA GLY A 47 -9.58 32.28 2.86
C GLY A 47 -9.96 30.82 2.61
N ASN A 48 -10.51 30.55 1.43
CA ASN A 48 -10.93 29.21 1.04
C ASN A 48 -9.70 28.28 0.86
N VAL A 49 -9.75 27.11 1.49
CA VAL A 49 -8.65 26.15 1.45
C VAL A 49 -8.34 25.65 0.04
N SER A 50 -9.33 25.62 -0.87
CA SER A 50 -9.14 25.22 -2.28
C SER A 50 -8.20 26.18 -3.03
N ASP A 51 -8.11 27.44 -2.61
CA ASP A 51 -7.40 28.50 -3.32
C ASP A 51 -6.00 28.78 -2.75
N TRP A 52 -5.58 28.06 -1.70
CA TRP A 52 -4.26 28.26 -1.09
C TRP A 52 -3.14 27.96 -2.08
N ASP A 53 -2.17 28.87 -2.21
CA ASP A 53 -0.95 28.64 -2.99
C ASP A 53 0.08 27.86 -2.17
N THR A 54 0.15 26.55 -2.43
CA THR A 54 1.06 25.62 -1.75
C THR A 54 2.43 25.49 -2.44
N SER A 55 2.74 26.34 -3.41
CA SER A 55 3.96 26.22 -4.26
C SER A 55 5.28 26.28 -3.49
N LEU A 56 5.33 26.84 -2.28
CA LEU A 56 6.51 26.90 -1.44
C LEU A 56 6.69 25.66 -0.55
N ILE A 57 5.74 24.70 -0.57
CA ILE A 57 5.73 23.58 0.35
C ILE A 57 6.56 22.44 -0.22
N SER A 58 7.54 21.97 0.53
CA SER A 58 8.43 20.87 0.15
C SER A 58 8.08 19.53 0.81
N SER A 59 7.23 19.54 1.85
CA SER A 59 6.77 18.32 2.52
C SER A 59 5.34 18.49 3.04
N MET A 60 4.51 17.49 2.74
CA MET A 60 3.15 17.38 3.25
C MET A 60 2.98 16.16 4.20
N LYS A 61 4.11 15.74 4.78
CA LYS A 61 4.12 14.61 5.72
C LYS A 61 3.16 14.87 6.89
N TYR A 62 2.24 13.91 7.15
CA TYR A 62 1.21 13.96 8.20
C TYR A 62 0.23 15.15 8.12
N LEU A 63 0.12 15.85 6.98
CA LEU A 63 -0.65 17.11 6.90
C LEU A 63 -2.12 16.94 7.33
N PHE A 64 -2.80 15.91 6.86
CA PHE A 64 -4.20 15.59 7.17
C PHE A 64 -4.35 14.31 8.00
N ASN A 65 -3.28 13.88 8.69
CA ASN A 65 -3.31 12.65 9.48
C ASN A 65 -4.27 12.74 10.64
N GLY A 66 -5.21 11.80 10.71
CA GLY A 66 -6.14 11.64 11.82
C GLY A 66 -7.26 12.66 11.89
N ILE A 67 -7.41 13.52 10.88
CA ILE A 67 -8.48 14.54 10.83
C ILE A 67 -9.54 14.18 9.78
N ASN A 68 -10.75 14.73 9.95
CA ASN A 68 -11.87 14.55 9.02
C ASN A 68 -11.88 15.68 7.96
N PHE A 69 -10.96 15.61 7.02
CA PHE A 69 -10.82 16.60 5.94
C PHE A 69 -11.31 16.02 4.62
N ASN A 70 -12.20 16.72 3.91
CA ASN A 70 -12.69 16.31 2.58
C ASN A 70 -12.97 17.50 1.66
N GLU A 71 -12.25 18.61 1.82
CA GLU A 71 -12.38 19.76 0.92
C GLU A 71 -11.65 19.50 -0.40
N ASP A 72 -12.07 20.18 -1.47
CA ASP A 72 -11.37 20.12 -2.75
C ASP A 72 -10.03 20.86 -2.67
N ILE A 73 -8.97 20.13 -2.89
CA ILE A 73 -7.59 20.62 -2.94
C ILE A 73 -6.93 20.26 -4.28
N SER A 74 -7.73 19.95 -5.29
CA SER A 74 -7.24 19.53 -6.61
C SER A 74 -6.35 20.58 -7.30
N ASN A 75 -6.51 21.85 -6.94
CA ASN A 75 -5.74 22.97 -7.49
C ASN A 75 -4.43 23.28 -6.74
N TRP A 76 -4.16 22.60 -5.62
CA TRP A 76 -2.92 22.82 -4.88
C TRP A 76 -1.69 22.51 -5.74
N ASN A 77 -0.72 23.42 -5.75
CA ASN A 77 0.56 23.19 -6.39
C ASN A 77 1.47 22.34 -5.48
N VAL A 78 1.63 21.06 -5.80
CA VAL A 78 2.46 20.12 -5.05
C VAL A 78 3.80 19.81 -5.76
N SER A 79 4.14 20.55 -6.83
CA SER A 79 5.30 20.26 -7.66
C SER A 79 6.65 20.30 -6.93
N ASN A 80 6.75 21.03 -5.81
CA ASN A 80 7.95 21.07 -4.97
C ASN A 80 7.95 20.05 -3.82
N VAL A 81 6.86 19.27 -3.68
CA VAL A 81 6.75 18.30 -2.59
C VAL A 81 7.61 17.07 -2.87
N THR A 82 8.45 16.72 -1.90
CA THR A 82 9.32 15.53 -1.97
C THR A 82 8.87 14.41 -1.03
N ASN A 83 8.02 14.73 -0.05
CA ASN A 83 7.54 13.76 0.96
C ASN A 83 6.06 13.95 1.27
N MET A 84 5.26 12.90 0.94
CA MET A 84 3.83 12.80 1.23
C MET A 84 3.51 11.69 2.26
N SER A 85 4.53 11.19 2.99
CA SER A 85 4.32 10.09 3.93
C SER A 85 3.22 10.40 4.93
N HIS A 86 2.26 9.48 5.07
CA HIS A 86 1.14 9.57 6.01
C HIS A 86 0.24 10.82 5.83
N MET A 87 0.23 11.44 4.65
CA MET A 87 -0.48 12.70 4.43
C MET A 87 -1.97 12.60 4.77
N PHE A 88 -2.66 11.55 4.32
CA PHE A 88 -4.08 11.30 4.59
C PHE A 88 -4.30 10.08 5.51
N ARG A 89 -3.28 9.69 6.28
CA ARG A 89 -3.41 8.54 7.17
C ARG A 89 -4.54 8.76 8.16
N GLN A 90 -5.44 7.75 8.29
CA GLN A 90 -6.61 7.83 9.18
C GLN A 90 -7.57 9.01 8.88
N ASN A 91 -7.49 9.59 7.68
CA ASN A 91 -8.54 10.47 7.19
C ASN A 91 -9.65 9.62 6.57
N PHE A 92 -10.60 9.19 7.41
CA PHE A 92 -11.59 8.19 7.03
C PHE A 92 -12.58 8.64 5.97
N ILE A 93 -12.75 9.95 5.76
CA ILE A 93 -13.76 10.52 4.87
C ILE A 93 -13.18 11.09 3.58
N PHE A 94 -11.85 11.27 3.48
CA PHE A 94 -11.24 11.89 2.31
C PHE A 94 -11.55 11.11 1.05
N ASN A 95 -12.18 11.78 0.08
CA ASN A 95 -12.50 11.23 -1.22
C ASN A 95 -12.64 12.36 -2.26
N GLN A 96 -11.55 13.09 -2.52
CA GLN A 96 -11.46 14.13 -3.54
C GLN A 96 -10.45 13.76 -4.61
N SER A 97 -10.62 14.31 -5.82
CA SER A 97 -9.70 14.06 -6.94
C SER A 97 -8.36 14.76 -6.71
N LEU A 98 -7.28 14.00 -6.91
CA LEU A 98 -5.90 14.50 -6.88
C LEU A 98 -5.20 14.27 -8.22
N GLU A 99 -5.96 13.99 -9.28
CA GLU A 99 -5.43 13.58 -10.58
C GLU A 99 -4.54 14.64 -11.24
N LYS A 100 -4.81 15.93 -10.95
CA LYS A 100 -4.05 17.07 -11.49
C LYS A 100 -2.71 17.32 -10.80
N TRP A 101 -2.46 16.65 -9.67
CA TRP A 101 -1.25 16.90 -8.89
C TRP A 101 0.01 16.43 -9.63
N ASN A 102 0.99 17.33 -9.78
CA ASN A 102 2.32 16.97 -10.25
C ASN A 102 3.15 16.43 -9.09
N VAL A 103 3.24 15.10 -9.00
CA VAL A 103 3.97 14.39 -7.94
C VAL A 103 5.36 13.91 -8.37
N SER A 104 5.85 14.36 -9.53
CA SER A 104 7.10 13.89 -10.14
C SER A 104 8.35 14.06 -9.26
N ASN A 105 8.34 14.99 -8.30
CA ASN A 105 9.44 15.20 -7.35
C ASN A 105 9.30 14.39 -6.05
N VAL A 106 8.19 13.67 -5.86
CA VAL A 106 7.95 12.93 -4.62
C VAL A 106 8.83 11.69 -4.56
N LYS A 107 9.52 11.51 -3.42
CA LYS A 107 10.42 10.38 -3.14
C LYS A 107 9.84 9.39 -2.13
N TYR A 108 8.95 9.84 -1.27
CA TYR A 108 8.38 9.07 -0.17
C TYR A 108 6.86 9.20 -0.12
N MET A 109 6.16 8.08 -0.28
CA MET A 109 4.70 7.97 -0.22
C MET A 109 4.24 6.93 0.82
N ARG A 110 5.11 6.61 1.80
CA ARG A 110 4.76 5.65 2.86
C ARG A 110 3.45 6.03 3.54
N GLY A 111 2.48 5.10 3.53
CA GLY A 111 1.21 5.28 4.22
C GLY A 111 0.38 6.50 3.81
N THR A 112 0.58 7.05 2.61
CA THR A 112 -0.09 8.30 2.18
C THR A 112 -1.60 8.24 2.37
N PHE A 113 -2.25 7.13 2.00
CA PHE A 113 -3.69 6.90 2.16
C PHE A 113 -4.01 5.79 3.18
N CYS A 114 -3.09 5.49 4.08
CA CYS A 114 -3.25 4.43 5.06
C CYS A 114 -4.49 4.71 5.94
N TYR A 115 -5.46 3.78 5.95
CA TYR A 115 -6.78 3.92 6.57
C TYR A 115 -7.64 5.09 6.03
N ALA A 116 -7.37 5.61 4.83
CA ALA A 116 -8.29 6.50 4.12
C ALA A 116 -9.44 5.66 3.52
N LYS A 117 -10.37 5.22 4.37
CA LYS A 117 -11.35 4.16 4.06
C LYS A 117 -12.24 4.45 2.85
N ARG A 118 -12.58 5.73 2.61
CA ARG A 118 -13.46 6.14 1.50
C ARG A 118 -12.72 6.47 0.22
N PHE A 119 -11.40 6.67 0.27
CA PHE A 119 -10.63 7.13 -0.89
C PHE A 119 -10.71 6.13 -2.04
N ASN A 120 -11.18 6.58 -3.21
CA ASN A 120 -11.29 5.79 -4.44
C ASN A 120 -11.21 6.64 -5.72
N PHE A 121 -10.47 7.75 -5.74
CA PHE A 121 -10.21 8.47 -6.99
C PHE A 121 -8.97 7.94 -7.72
N SER A 122 -8.95 8.14 -9.04
CA SER A 122 -7.84 7.71 -9.89
C SER A 122 -6.55 8.45 -9.55
N LEU A 123 -5.45 7.70 -9.50
CA LEU A 123 -4.09 8.19 -9.38
C LEU A 123 -3.21 7.68 -10.52
N ASN A 124 -3.84 7.10 -11.57
CA ASN A 124 -3.12 6.39 -12.63
C ASN A 124 -2.20 7.28 -13.47
N ASN A 125 -2.45 8.60 -13.48
CA ASN A 125 -1.65 9.59 -14.20
C ASN A 125 -0.50 10.20 -13.37
N TRP A 126 -0.36 9.80 -12.10
CA TRP A 126 0.75 10.26 -11.28
C TRP A 126 2.09 9.74 -11.81
N ASP A 127 3.05 10.63 -12.02
CA ASP A 127 4.45 10.23 -12.26
C ASP A 127 5.13 9.87 -10.95
N VAL A 128 5.18 8.57 -10.66
CA VAL A 128 5.80 8.02 -9.44
C VAL A 128 7.21 7.53 -9.67
N SER A 129 7.84 7.88 -10.80
CA SER A 129 9.14 7.36 -11.22
C SER A 129 10.29 7.66 -10.25
N ASN A 130 10.14 8.66 -9.39
CA ASN A 130 11.14 9.01 -8.37
C ASN A 130 10.83 8.43 -6.98
N VAL A 131 9.67 7.76 -6.80
CA VAL A 131 9.28 7.21 -5.51
C VAL A 131 10.09 5.96 -5.19
N LYS A 132 10.61 5.90 -3.95
CA LYS A 132 11.42 4.79 -3.43
C LYS A 132 10.67 3.92 -2.43
N ASP A 133 9.74 4.48 -1.68
CA ASP A 133 9.01 3.82 -0.60
C ASP A 133 7.51 4.11 -0.73
N MET A 134 6.73 3.05 -0.97
CA MET A 134 5.26 3.05 -0.96
C MET A 134 4.70 2.10 0.10
N SER A 135 5.50 1.73 1.10
CA SER A 135 5.03 0.85 2.17
C SER A 135 3.76 1.41 2.82
N CYS A 136 2.81 0.55 3.13
CA CYS A 136 1.52 0.88 3.74
C CYS A 136 0.65 1.90 2.95
N MET A 137 0.96 2.25 1.67
CA MET A 137 0.32 3.39 0.99
C MET A 137 -1.20 3.32 0.99
N PHE A 138 -1.78 2.15 0.75
CA PHE A 138 -3.23 1.91 0.77
C PHE A 138 -3.66 0.91 1.84
N ASN A 139 -2.84 0.72 2.89
CA ASN A 139 -3.20 -0.18 3.98
C ASN A 139 -4.50 0.29 4.64
N GLY A 140 -5.51 -0.58 4.70
CA GLY A 140 -6.83 -0.26 5.27
C GLY A 140 -7.67 0.73 4.45
N SER A 141 -7.30 1.01 3.21
CA SER A 141 -8.12 1.78 2.26
C SER A 141 -9.17 0.86 1.64
N HIS A 142 -10.21 0.54 2.40
CA HIS A 142 -11.18 -0.52 2.08
C HIS A 142 -11.86 -0.34 0.73
N ASN A 143 -12.11 0.91 0.31
CA ASN A 143 -12.83 1.21 -0.94
C ASN A 143 -11.90 1.46 -2.13
N PHE A 144 -10.57 1.44 -1.93
CA PHE A 144 -9.66 1.74 -3.02
C PHE A 144 -9.60 0.59 -4.03
N ASN A 145 -9.99 0.86 -5.27
CA ASN A 145 -9.93 -0.10 -6.38
C ASN A 145 -9.70 0.59 -7.74
N GLN A 146 -8.83 1.61 -7.77
CA GLN A 146 -8.52 2.31 -9.01
C GLN A 146 -7.28 1.71 -9.71
N PRO A 147 -7.19 1.79 -11.06
CA PRO A 147 -6.05 1.30 -11.78
C PRO A 147 -4.77 2.06 -11.42
N LEU A 148 -3.65 1.34 -11.43
CA LEU A 148 -2.29 1.84 -11.17
C LEU A 148 -1.31 1.30 -12.22
N ASN A 149 -1.81 0.86 -13.36
CA ASN A 149 -1.02 0.15 -14.38
C ASN A 149 -0.09 1.06 -15.19
N ASN A 150 -0.27 2.39 -15.12
CA ASN A 150 0.62 3.37 -15.78
C ASN A 150 1.81 3.80 -14.92
N TRP A 151 1.86 3.36 -13.66
CA TRP A 151 2.93 3.76 -12.75
C TRP A 151 4.28 3.17 -13.18
N ASN A 152 5.29 4.03 -13.30
CA ASN A 152 6.68 3.65 -13.49
C ASN A 152 7.32 3.36 -12.12
N THR A 153 7.46 2.09 -11.77
CA THR A 153 7.86 1.63 -10.43
C THR A 153 9.35 1.24 -10.32
N LYS A 154 10.16 1.58 -11.34
CA LYS A 154 11.58 1.16 -11.44
C LYS A 154 12.46 1.51 -10.23
N ASN A 155 12.12 2.56 -9.48
CA ASN A 155 12.90 3.01 -8.32
C ASN A 155 12.34 2.54 -6.97
N LEU A 156 11.20 1.81 -6.98
CA LEU A 156 10.63 1.25 -5.75
C LEU A 156 11.50 0.16 -5.17
N ASN A 157 11.69 0.20 -3.86
CA ASN A 157 12.41 -0.83 -3.11
C ASN A 157 11.60 -1.45 -1.97
N ASP A 158 10.52 -0.81 -1.53
CA ASP A 158 9.64 -1.32 -0.48
C ASP A 158 8.16 -1.08 -0.82
N ILE A 159 7.38 -2.18 -0.87
CA ILE A 159 5.92 -2.20 -1.03
C ILE A 159 5.26 -2.99 0.11
N SER A 160 5.96 -3.17 1.24
CA SER A 160 5.40 -3.87 2.39
C SER A 160 4.09 -3.23 2.82
N GLU A 161 3.10 -4.06 3.15
CA GLU A 161 1.76 -3.65 3.57
C GLU A 161 1.00 -2.74 2.58
N MET A 162 1.48 -2.55 1.33
CA MET A 162 0.92 -1.52 0.43
C MET A 162 -0.58 -1.65 0.20
N PHE A 163 -1.10 -2.85 0.04
CA PHE A 163 -2.52 -3.16 -0.12
C PHE A 163 -3.07 -4.04 1.01
N CYS A 164 -2.41 -4.04 2.17
CA CYS A 164 -2.89 -4.76 3.34
C CYS A 164 -4.27 -4.21 3.75
N ASN A 165 -5.25 -5.09 4.00
CA ASN A 165 -6.64 -4.70 4.28
C ASN A 165 -7.30 -3.79 3.21
N ALA A 166 -6.79 -3.75 1.98
CA ALA A 166 -7.48 -3.15 0.84
C ALA A 166 -8.48 -4.16 0.26
N GLU A 167 -9.60 -4.35 0.94
CA GLU A 167 -10.51 -5.49 0.83
C GLU A 167 -11.04 -5.73 -0.57
N ILE A 168 -11.35 -4.65 -1.32
CA ILE A 168 -11.94 -4.75 -2.67
C ILE A 168 -10.91 -4.55 -3.79
N PHE A 169 -9.64 -4.23 -3.46
CA PHE A 169 -8.61 -3.98 -4.46
C PHE A 169 -8.39 -5.20 -5.35
N ASN A 170 -8.57 -5.01 -6.66
CA ASN A 170 -8.40 -6.06 -7.66
C ASN A 170 -7.95 -5.51 -9.01
N GLN A 171 -6.95 -4.64 -9.05
CA GLN A 171 -6.45 -4.03 -10.27
C GLN A 171 -5.18 -4.71 -10.78
N ASN A 172 -4.92 -4.57 -12.09
CA ASN A 172 -3.77 -5.19 -12.74
C ASN A 172 -2.47 -4.44 -12.40
N LEU A 173 -1.51 -5.15 -11.84
CA LEU A 173 -0.17 -4.65 -11.48
C LEU A 173 0.95 -5.42 -12.21
N ASN A 174 0.60 -6.27 -13.18
CA ASN A 174 1.55 -7.21 -13.78
C ASN A 174 2.66 -6.53 -14.63
N ASN A 175 2.49 -5.24 -14.95
CA ASN A 175 3.47 -4.45 -15.70
C ASN A 175 4.40 -3.61 -14.82
N TRP A 176 4.25 -3.67 -13.50
CA TRP A 176 5.17 -3.00 -12.59
C TRP A 176 6.57 -3.57 -12.71
N ASP A 177 7.57 -2.71 -12.77
CA ASP A 177 8.97 -3.09 -12.59
C ASP A 177 9.24 -3.30 -11.10
N THR A 178 9.43 -4.55 -10.71
CA THR A 178 9.66 -4.95 -9.32
C THR A 178 11.11 -5.35 -9.04
N SER A 179 11.99 -5.17 -10.04
CA SER A 179 13.38 -5.65 -10.01
C SER A 179 14.26 -5.05 -8.90
N ASN A 180 13.82 -3.96 -8.28
CA ASN A 180 14.53 -3.34 -7.15
C ASN A 180 13.84 -3.55 -5.79
N ILE A 181 12.70 -4.24 -5.76
CA ILE A 181 11.96 -4.49 -4.52
C ILE A 181 12.65 -5.58 -3.70
N THR A 182 12.87 -5.29 -2.41
CA THR A 182 13.50 -6.21 -1.45
C THR A 182 12.53 -6.70 -0.38
N ASN A 183 11.44 -5.97 -0.14
CA ASN A 183 10.46 -6.26 0.92
C ASN A 183 9.03 -6.24 0.36
N MET A 184 8.34 -7.39 0.46
CA MET A 184 6.94 -7.59 0.08
C MET A 184 6.09 -8.11 1.26
N GLU A 185 6.53 -7.86 2.51
CA GLU A 185 5.79 -8.30 3.68
C GLU A 185 4.35 -7.77 3.65
N LYS A 186 3.37 -8.64 3.85
CA LYS A 186 1.93 -8.31 3.91
C LYS A 186 1.37 -7.50 2.73
N THR A 187 2.03 -7.46 1.57
CA THR A 187 1.62 -6.58 0.45
C THR A 187 0.14 -6.71 0.10
N PHE A 188 -0.41 -7.93 0.08
CA PHE A 188 -1.82 -8.23 -0.20
C PHE A 188 -2.52 -8.96 0.95
N SER A 189 -2.02 -8.83 2.18
CA SER A 189 -2.67 -9.44 3.35
C SER A 189 -4.07 -8.87 3.52
N HIS A 190 -5.09 -9.74 3.69
CA HIS A 190 -6.52 -9.37 3.78
C HIS A 190 -7.07 -8.61 2.56
N ALA A 191 -6.38 -8.66 1.40
CA ALA A 191 -6.93 -8.17 0.14
C ALA A 191 -7.90 -9.22 -0.44
N TYR A 192 -9.07 -9.34 0.15
CA TYR A 192 -10.01 -10.46 -0.05
C TYR A 192 -10.41 -10.68 -1.50
N LYS A 193 -10.49 -9.63 -2.31
CA LYS A 193 -10.90 -9.68 -3.73
C LYS A 193 -9.73 -9.81 -4.70
N PHE A 194 -8.49 -9.62 -4.22
CA PHE A 194 -7.33 -9.60 -5.11
C PHE A 194 -7.10 -10.96 -5.78
N ASN A 195 -7.13 -10.97 -7.12
CA ASN A 195 -6.88 -12.15 -7.94
C ASN A 195 -6.31 -11.79 -9.32
N LYS A 196 -5.35 -10.85 -9.38
CA LYS A 196 -4.71 -10.46 -10.64
C LYS A 196 -3.36 -11.15 -10.81
N ASN A 197 -3.00 -11.37 -12.06
CA ASN A 197 -1.75 -12.04 -12.42
C ASN A 197 -0.55 -11.17 -12.02
N LEU A 198 0.44 -11.80 -11.37
CA LEU A 198 1.70 -11.18 -10.94
C LEU A 198 2.92 -11.97 -11.48
N ASN A 199 2.71 -12.88 -12.43
CA ASN A 199 3.75 -13.81 -12.86
C ASN A 199 4.90 -13.16 -13.67
N LYS A 200 4.75 -11.84 -14.04
CA LYS A 200 5.82 -11.06 -14.66
C LYS A 200 6.70 -10.31 -13.63
N TRP A 201 6.31 -10.29 -12.38
CA TRP A 201 7.09 -9.62 -11.35
C TRP A 201 8.46 -10.27 -11.21
N ASP A 202 9.52 -9.49 -11.26
CA ASP A 202 10.86 -9.90 -10.86
C ASP A 202 10.98 -9.81 -9.34
N VAL A 203 11.04 -10.96 -8.69
CA VAL A 203 11.18 -11.06 -7.23
C VAL A 203 12.58 -11.52 -6.80
N SER A 204 13.54 -11.49 -7.72
CA SER A 204 14.88 -12.04 -7.50
C SER A 204 15.68 -11.34 -6.39
N LYS A 205 15.34 -10.10 -6.05
CA LYS A 205 15.96 -9.38 -4.93
C LYS A 205 15.15 -9.42 -3.64
N VAL A 206 13.95 -10.00 -3.66
CA VAL A 206 13.08 -10.06 -2.48
C VAL A 206 13.64 -11.01 -1.45
N THR A 207 13.74 -10.54 -0.20
CA THR A 207 14.19 -11.34 0.94
C THR A 207 13.07 -11.65 1.93
N ASN A 208 12.00 -10.86 1.95
CA ASN A 208 10.89 -10.98 2.87
C ASN A 208 9.54 -11.00 2.12
N MET A 209 8.83 -12.15 2.22
CA MET A 209 7.47 -12.37 1.70
C MET A 209 6.49 -12.79 2.81
N ARG A 210 6.85 -12.51 4.08
CA ARG A 210 6.01 -12.88 5.22
C ARG A 210 4.61 -12.30 5.08
N PHE A 211 3.57 -13.13 5.27
CA PHE A 211 2.14 -12.76 5.16
C PHE A 211 1.71 -12.15 3.82
N MET A 212 2.47 -12.27 2.73
CA MET A 212 2.21 -11.52 1.49
C MET A 212 0.79 -11.70 0.95
N PHE A 213 0.22 -12.90 0.99
CA PHE A 213 -1.14 -13.25 0.58
C PHE A 213 -1.98 -13.83 1.73
N ASN A 214 -1.61 -13.49 2.99
CA ASN A 214 -2.37 -13.92 4.15
C ASN A 214 -3.82 -13.45 4.04
N GLU A 215 -4.77 -14.38 4.14
CA GLU A 215 -6.21 -14.12 3.97
C GLU A 215 -6.60 -13.48 2.62
N ALA A 216 -5.76 -13.56 1.58
CA ALA A 216 -6.14 -13.21 0.22
C ALA A 216 -7.06 -14.29 -0.38
N ILE A 217 -8.29 -14.36 0.09
CA ILE A 217 -9.23 -15.48 -0.07
C ILE A 217 -9.44 -15.87 -1.53
N LYS A 218 -9.47 -14.90 -2.46
CA LYS A 218 -9.72 -15.12 -3.88
C LYS A 218 -8.45 -15.35 -4.70
N PHE A 219 -7.26 -15.13 -4.11
CA PHE A 219 -6.02 -15.22 -4.87
C PHE A 219 -5.73 -16.64 -5.32
N ASN A 220 -5.66 -16.84 -6.65
CA ASN A 220 -5.35 -18.13 -7.28
C ASN A 220 -4.65 -17.93 -8.64
N GLN A 221 -3.59 -17.11 -8.69
CA GLN A 221 -2.85 -16.85 -9.92
C GLN A 221 -1.51 -17.57 -9.95
N PRO A 222 -0.99 -17.90 -11.15
CA PRO A 222 0.29 -18.57 -11.26
C PRO A 222 1.44 -17.70 -10.76
N LEU A 223 2.42 -18.33 -10.10
CA LEU A 223 3.65 -17.72 -9.58
C LEU A 223 4.88 -18.55 -9.99
N ASN A 224 4.73 -19.44 -10.97
CA ASN A 224 5.75 -20.40 -11.36
C ASN A 224 6.99 -19.77 -12.05
N LYS A 225 6.91 -18.49 -12.48
CA LYS A 225 8.05 -17.74 -13.03
C LYS A 225 8.87 -16.97 -11.99
N TRP A 226 8.42 -16.95 -10.75
CA TRP A 226 9.12 -16.23 -9.69
C TRP A 226 10.43 -16.92 -9.32
N ASN A 227 11.53 -16.16 -9.32
CA ASN A 227 12.80 -16.56 -8.75
C ASN A 227 12.84 -16.18 -7.27
N VAL A 228 12.53 -17.11 -6.38
CA VAL A 228 12.47 -16.90 -4.93
C VAL A 228 13.75 -17.33 -4.20
N SER A 229 14.85 -17.55 -4.93
CA SER A 229 16.08 -18.11 -4.36
C SER A 229 16.71 -17.24 -3.25
N ASN A 230 16.44 -15.95 -3.24
CA ASN A 230 16.94 -15.02 -2.21
C ASN A 230 15.97 -14.81 -1.04
N VAL A 231 14.74 -15.37 -1.11
CA VAL A 231 13.76 -15.18 -0.03
C VAL A 231 14.20 -15.96 1.21
N VAL A 232 14.15 -15.28 2.35
CA VAL A 232 14.52 -15.81 3.67
C VAL A 232 13.30 -16.15 4.51
N ASP A 233 12.24 -15.37 4.42
CA ASP A 233 11.03 -15.53 5.22
C ASP A 233 9.77 -15.57 4.34
N MET A 234 9.02 -16.70 4.44
CA MET A 234 7.70 -16.92 3.85
C MET A 234 6.66 -17.33 4.90
N CYS A 235 6.88 -16.99 6.19
CA CYS A 235 5.92 -17.33 7.23
C CYS A 235 4.53 -16.79 6.87
N ALA A 236 3.52 -17.66 6.99
CA ALA A 236 2.11 -17.36 6.73
C ALA A 236 1.82 -16.71 5.36
N MET A 237 2.70 -16.90 4.34
CA MET A 237 2.55 -16.26 3.03
C MET A 237 1.19 -16.52 2.39
N PHE A 238 0.64 -17.72 2.52
CA PHE A 238 -0.68 -18.14 2.00
C PHE A 238 -1.61 -18.60 3.12
N TYR A 239 -1.40 -18.14 4.36
CA TYR A 239 -2.27 -18.47 5.49
C TYR A 239 -3.71 -18.07 5.17
N LYS A 240 -4.66 -19.02 5.27
CA LYS A 240 -6.07 -18.81 4.87
C LYS A 240 -6.28 -18.26 3.45
N ALA A 241 -5.33 -18.41 2.53
CA ALA A 241 -5.54 -18.13 1.11
C ALA A 241 -6.38 -19.25 0.48
N ILE A 242 -7.66 -19.29 0.79
CA ILE A 242 -8.57 -20.43 0.59
C ILE A 242 -8.55 -20.93 -0.86
N SER A 243 -8.55 -20.01 -1.85
CA SER A 243 -8.60 -20.38 -3.26
C SER A 243 -7.26 -20.81 -3.86
N PHE A 244 -6.14 -20.52 -3.16
CA PHE A 244 -4.81 -20.74 -3.75
C PHE A 244 -4.51 -22.22 -3.98
N ASN A 245 -4.30 -22.59 -5.25
CA ASN A 245 -3.92 -23.95 -5.64
C ASN A 245 -3.06 -23.97 -6.93
N LYS A 246 -2.04 -23.11 -7.00
CA LYS A 246 -1.13 -23.08 -8.15
C LYS A 246 0.17 -23.80 -7.86
N ASN A 247 0.70 -24.47 -8.91
CA ASN A 247 1.94 -25.22 -8.80
C ASN A 247 3.13 -24.25 -8.59
N ILE A 248 3.85 -24.47 -7.51
CA ILE A 248 5.08 -23.75 -7.11
C ILE A 248 6.23 -24.72 -6.82
N ASN A 249 6.11 -25.98 -7.24
CA ASN A 249 7.12 -27.01 -7.01
C ASN A 249 8.47 -26.72 -7.70
N SER A 250 8.47 -25.81 -8.70
CA SER A 250 9.67 -25.35 -9.38
C SER A 250 10.47 -24.28 -8.61
N TRP A 251 9.93 -23.76 -7.52
CA TRP A 251 10.63 -22.74 -6.74
C TRP A 251 11.92 -23.28 -6.12
N LYS A 252 13.03 -22.58 -6.36
CA LYS A 252 14.31 -22.83 -5.67
C LYS A 252 14.36 -22.03 -4.39
N ILE A 253 14.29 -22.71 -3.25
CA ILE A 253 14.17 -22.09 -1.94
C ILE A 253 15.51 -22.11 -1.15
N SER A 254 16.63 -21.94 -1.86
CA SER A 254 17.98 -22.15 -1.33
C SER A 254 18.31 -21.35 -0.06
N ASN A 255 17.77 -20.14 0.09
CA ASN A 255 18.01 -19.25 1.22
C ASN A 255 16.86 -19.24 2.26
N LEU A 256 15.78 -20.00 2.01
CA LEU A 256 14.59 -19.98 2.85
C LEU A 256 14.87 -20.56 4.24
N LYS A 257 14.53 -19.80 5.29
CA LYS A 257 14.75 -20.19 6.69
C LYS A 257 13.46 -20.36 7.47
N TYR A 258 12.41 -19.63 7.09
CA TYR A 258 11.17 -19.58 7.87
C TYR A 258 9.96 -19.79 6.97
N THR A 259 9.13 -20.82 7.28
CA THR A 259 7.90 -21.18 6.55
C THR A 259 6.74 -21.49 7.51
N ILE A 260 6.82 -20.99 8.76
CA ILE A 260 5.79 -21.23 9.78
C ILE A 260 4.42 -20.87 9.21
N SER A 261 3.46 -21.80 9.32
CA SER A 261 2.06 -21.64 8.90
C SER A 261 1.87 -21.19 7.43
N MET A 262 2.84 -21.43 6.54
CA MET A 262 2.83 -20.87 5.17
C MET A 262 1.54 -21.14 4.40
N PHE A 263 0.98 -22.36 4.48
CA PHE A 263 -0.28 -22.77 3.85
C PHE A 263 -1.35 -23.18 4.88
N MET A 264 -1.19 -22.79 6.14
CA MET A 264 -2.14 -23.14 7.18
C MET A 264 -3.53 -22.59 6.83
N PHE A 265 -4.56 -23.44 6.83
CA PHE A 265 -5.93 -23.14 6.39
C PHE A 265 -6.07 -22.69 4.92
N ALA A 266 -5.09 -22.93 4.05
CA ALA A 266 -5.24 -22.78 2.60
C ALA A 266 -6.02 -23.99 2.04
N GLU A 267 -7.33 -24.00 2.24
CA GLU A 267 -8.20 -25.16 2.09
C GLU A 267 -8.10 -25.87 0.74
N ASN A 268 -7.90 -25.15 -0.35
CA ASN A 268 -7.80 -25.75 -1.69
C ASN A 268 -6.37 -26.14 -2.09
N PHE A 269 -5.36 -25.78 -1.29
CA PHE A 269 -3.98 -26.05 -1.67
C PHE A 269 -3.67 -27.55 -1.65
N ASN A 270 -3.35 -28.09 -2.82
CA ASN A 270 -3.06 -29.52 -3.02
C ASN A 270 -1.95 -29.75 -4.06
N GLN A 271 -0.96 -28.87 -4.12
CA GLN A 271 0.13 -28.99 -5.08
C GLN A 271 1.34 -29.69 -4.45
N PRO A 272 2.13 -30.46 -5.26
CA PRO A 272 3.33 -31.07 -4.76
C PRO A 272 4.38 -30.03 -4.36
N LEU A 273 5.17 -30.37 -3.34
CA LEU A 273 6.34 -29.62 -2.86
C LEU A 273 7.58 -30.51 -2.82
N SER A 274 7.58 -31.64 -3.55
CA SER A 274 8.61 -32.67 -3.51
C SER A 274 9.99 -32.21 -3.98
N ASN A 275 10.04 -31.13 -4.81
CA ASN A 275 11.31 -30.58 -5.32
C ASN A 275 11.90 -29.51 -4.39
N TRP A 276 11.24 -29.20 -3.27
CA TRP A 276 11.76 -28.23 -2.33
C TRP A 276 12.90 -28.82 -1.48
N ASP A 277 14.08 -28.22 -1.57
CA ASP A 277 15.18 -28.51 -0.66
C ASP A 277 14.99 -27.71 0.64
N VAL A 278 14.53 -28.39 1.67
CA VAL A 278 14.23 -27.80 2.98
C VAL A 278 15.41 -27.91 3.97
N THR A 279 16.58 -28.31 3.52
CA THR A 279 17.76 -28.54 4.36
C THR A 279 18.15 -27.29 5.18
N ASN A 280 17.95 -26.09 4.60
CA ASN A 280 18.27 -24.82 5.24
C ASN A 280 17.09 -24.22 6.06
N VAL A 281 15.91 -24.85 6.04
CA VAL A 281 14.74 -24.34 6.73
C VAL A 281 14.86 -24.60 8.23
N LYS A 282 14.83 -23.52 9.01
CA LYS A 282 15.00 -23.57 10.47
C LYS A 282 13.67 -23.79 11.20
N SER A 283 12.56 -23.33 10.64
CA SER A 283 11.24 -23.47 11.24
C SER A 283 10.14 -23.58 10.19
N MET A 284 9.32 -24.64 10.30
CA MET A 284 8.21 -24.94 9.40
C MET A 284 6.97 -25.49 10.14
N SER A 285 6.82 -25.14 11.43
CA SER A 285 5.66 -25.58 12.21
C SER A 285 4.35 -25.17 11.52
N ASP A 286 3.37 -26.07 11.56
CA ASP A 286 2.03 -25.88 10.99
C ASP A 286 1.99 -25.47 9.50
N MET A 287 3.10 -25.67 8.75
CA MET A 287 3.23 -25.17 7.38
C MET A 287 2.03 -25.54 6.47
N ILE A 288 1.51 -26.76 6.61
CA ILE A 288 0.38 -27.30 5.81
C ILE A 288 -0.82 -27.69 6.68
N ARG A 289 -0.87 -27.29 7.95
CA ARG A 289 -1.95 -27.65 8.86
C ARG A 289 -3.29 -27.17 8.33
N ALA A 290 -4.28 -28.09 8.28
CA ALA A 290 -5.62 -27.82 7.76
C ALA A 290 -5.67 -27.25 6.32
N ALA A 291 -4.58 -27.35 5.55
CA ALA A 291 -4.69 -27.39 4.10
C ALA A 291 -5.46 -28.67 3.75
N LYS A 292 -6.38 -28.62 2.77
CA LYS A 292 -7.39 -29.63 2.51
C LYS A 292 -6.84 -31.06 2.64
N ASP A 293 -7.51 -31.88 3.44
CA ASP A 293 -7.41 -33.33 3.36
C ASP A 293 -7.92 -33.80 1.98
N SER A 294 -7.05 -33.70 0.98
CA SER A 294 -7.31 -34.47 -0.21
C SER A 294 -7.16 -35.95 0.20
N HIS A 295 -8.16 -36.76 -0.11
CA HIS A 295 -8.12 -38.22 0.03
C HIS A 295 -6.98 -38.89 -0.76
N GLN A 296 -5.99 -38.13 -1.23
CA GLN A 296 -4.81 -38.62 -1.87
C GLN A 296 -3.66 -38.68 -0.88
N ASN A 297 -3.46 -39.89 -0.37
CA ASN A 297 -2.23 -40.45 0.20
C ASN A 297 -1.37 -39.50 1.05
N THR A 298 -1.63 -39.47 2.35
CA THR A 298 -0.78 -38.87 3.39
C THR A 298 0.70 -39.28 3.33
N LYS A 299 1.04 -40.34 2.58
CA LYS A 299 2.41 -40.83 2.39
C LYS A 299 3.29 -39.91 1.53
N ASN A 300 2.72 -39.04 0.68
CA ASN A 300 3.49 -38.13 -0.17
C ASN A 300 3.53 -36.66 0.33
N ARG A 301 2.93 -36.37 1.47
CA ARG A 301 2.94 -35.02 2.12
C ARG A 301 4.01 -34.84 3.18
N THR A 302 4.66 -35.89 3.58
CA THR A 302 5.85 -35.79 4.42
C THR A 302 7.00 -35.32 3.53
N LEU A 303 7.39 -34.07 3.65
CA LEU A 303 8.74 -33.65 3.25
C LEU A 303 9.70 -34.63 3.93
N PRO A 304 10.60 -35.31 3.19
CA PRO A 304 11.34 -36.48 3.68
C PRO A 304 12.13 -36.30 4.98
N HIS A 305 12.22 -35.10 5.52
CA HIS A 305 13.01 -34.76 6.71
C HIS A 305 12.23 -34.04 7.83
N VAL A 306 10.87 -33.95 7.76
CA VAL A 306 10.06 -33.21 8.77
C VAL A 306 9.80 -34.02 10.05
N GLN A 307 10.14 -35.31 10.09
CA GLN A 307 9.87 -36.14 11.28
C GLN A 307 10.72 -35.78 12.51
N ASN A 308 11.74 -34.93 12.38
CA ASN A 308 12.69 -34.64 13.48
C ASN A 308 12.71 -33.21 14.00
N LEU A 309 11.79 -32.34 13.56
CA LEU A 309 11.68 -30.96 14.09
C LEU A 309 10.37 -30.82 14.89
N LYS A 310 10.35 -31.34 16.09
CA LYS A 310 9.34 -31.04 17.12
C LYS A 310 9.67 -29.75 17.86
#